data_660bdaa0ceee11fa8a747f51e2c04fb8
#
_entry.id   660bdaa0ceee11fa8a747f51e2c04fb8
#
_cell.length_a   1.000
_cell.length_b   1.000
_cell.length_c   1.000
_cell.angle_alpha   90.00
_cell.angle_beta   90.00
_cell.angle_gamma   90.00
#
_symmetry.space_group_name_H-M   'P 1'
#
loop_
_entity.id
_entity.type
_entity.pdbx_description
1 polymer ?
#
loop_
_entity_poly.entity_id
_entity_poly.type
_entity_poly.pdbx_seq_one_letter_code
_entity_poly.pdbx_strand_id
1 'polypeptide(L)'
;YLLVGHHYTRYLGDLSGGQILKGIAEKALDLPKGEGLNFYEFDIEDKKAFKQKYRDALDNLPVDTQQVNAIITEANYAFRLNMYMFDQLSGNAGQGFWKVLLGTAFTVFRK
;
A
#
# COMPACT_ATOMS: atom_id res chain seq x y z
N TYR A 1 -4.08 -19.20 3.20
CA TYR A 1 -3.54 -18.20 4.10
C TYR A 1 -2.55 -17.22 3.44
N LEU A 2 -1.79 -17.63 2.41
CA LEU A 2 -0.82 -16.74 1.72
C LEU A 2 -1.45 -15.47 1.13
N LEU A 3 -2.70 -15.53 0.68
CA LEU A 3 -3.44 -14.35 0.20
C LEU A 3 -3.54 -13.23 1.23
N VAL A 4 -3.41 -13.53 2.51
CA VAL A 4 -3.37 -12.52 3.59
C VAL A 4 -2.20 -11.55 3.37
N GLY A 5 -1.02 -12.04 2.98
CA GLY A 5 0.13 -11.21 2.65
C GLY A 5 -0.13 -10.26 1.49
N HIS A 6 -0.76 -10.74 0.42
CA HIS A 6 -1.15 -9.91 -0.73
C HIS A 6 -2.22 -8.89 -0.37
N HIS A 7 -3.24 -9.31 0.40
CA HIS A 7 -4.29 -8.39 0.86
C HIS A 7 -3.72 -7.28 1.74
N TYR A 8 -2.83 -7.61 2.66
CA TYR A 8 -2.16 -6.62 3.52
C TYR A 8 -1.37 -5.61 2.69
N THR A 9 -0.48 -6.09 1.83
CA THR A 9 0.40 -5.22 1.05
C THR A 9 -0.37 -4.32 0.09
N ARG A 10 -1.46 -4.82 -0.49
CA ARG A 10 -2.26 -4.08 -1.45
C ARG A 10 -3.29 -3.19 -0.77
N TYR A 11 -4.20 -3.77 -0.01
CA TYR A 11 -5.35 -3.04 0.53
C TYR A 11 -4.95 -2.02 1.60
N LEU A 12 -4.19 -2.45 2.61
CA LEU A 12 -3.74 -1.54 3.67
C LEU A 12 -2.69 -0.56 3.15
N GLY A 13 -1.89 -0.98 2.18
CA GLY A 13 -0.94 -0.13 1.46
C GLY A 13 -1.64 1.00 0.72
N ASP A 14 -2.67 0.70 -0.06
CA ASP A 14 -3.43 1.69 -0.82
C ASP A 14 -4.28 2.59 0.09
N LEU A 15 -4.84 2.05 1.17
CA LEU A 15 -5.57 2.84 2.17
C LEU A 15 -4.67 3.83 2.94
N SER A 16 -3.38 3.60 2.96
CA SER A 16 -2.38 4.45 3.64
C SER A 16 -1.57 5.27 2.63
N GLY A 17 -0.61 4.67 1.97
CA GLY A 17 0.27 5.30 0.98
C GLY A 17 -0.46 5.72 -0.30
N GLY A 18 -1.50 4.98 -0.69
CA GLY A 18 -2.33 5.32 -1.83
C GLY A 18 -3.00 6.69 -1.72
N GLN A 19 -3.32 7.16 -0.52
CA GLN A 19 -3.88 8.51 -0.33
C GLN A 19 -2.87 9.61 -0.66
N ILE A 20 -1.59 9.36 -0.44
CA ILE A 20 -0.50 10.26 -0.84
C ILE A 20 -0.37 10.25 -2.37
N LEU A 21 -0.40 9.05 -2.97
CA LEU A 21 -0.35 8.88 -4.41
C LEU A 21 -1.54 9.52 -5.12
N LYS A 22 -2.73 9.48 -4.52
CA LYS A 22 -3.90 10.20 -4.99
C LYS A 22 -3.61 11.69 -5.16
N GLY A 23 -3.07 12.33 -4.12
CA GLY A 23 -2.74 13.76 -4.17
C GLY A 23 -1.66 14.10 -5.21
N ILE A 24 -0.72 13.20 -5.46
CA ILE A 24 0.30 13.35 -6.51
C ILE A 24 -0.33 13.21 -7.88
N ALA A 25 -1.15 12.18 -8.09
CA ALA A 25 -1.82 11.92 -9.36
C ALA A 25 -2.81 13.04 -9.72
N GLU A 26 -3.57 13.55 -8.75
CA GLU A 26 -4.48 14.68 -8.93
C GLU A 26 -3.76 15.91 -9.49
N LYS A 27 -2.59 16.22 -8.95
CA LYS A 27 -1.77 17.35 -9.42
C LYS A 27 -1.10 17.11 -10.77
N ALA A 28 -0.66 15.87 -11.01
CA ALA A 28 0.10 15.53 -12.21
C ALA A 28 -0.78 15.37 -13.46
N LEU A 29 -2.00 14.87 -13.28
CA LEU A 29 -2.91 14.58 -14.39
C LEU A 29 -3.78 15.78 -14.77
N ASP A 30 -3.89 16.79 -13.90
CA ASP A 30 -4.70 17.99 -14.09
C ASP A 30 -6.13 17.68 -14.60
N LEU A 31 -6.73 16.63 -14.03
CA LEU A 31 -8.06 16.18 -14.37
C LEU A 31 -9.13 16.99 -13.62
N PRO A 32 -10.35 17.08 -14.15
CA PRO A 32 -11.48 17.64 -13.41
C PRO A 32 -11.60 16.99 -12.03
N LYS A 33 -11.99 17.79 -11.04
CA LYS A 33 -12.10 17.32 -9.66
C LYS A 33 -12.98 16.08 -9.55
N GLY A 34 -12.42 15.01 -8.98
CA GLY A 34 -13.11 13.73 -8.76
C GLY A 34 -13.05 12.76 -9.93
N GLU A 35 -12.42 13.11 -11.05
CA GLU A 35 -12.26 12.21 -12.19
C GLU A 35 -10.92 11.46 -12.17
N GLY A 36 -10.92 10.21 -12.61
CA GLY A 36 -9.72 9.38 -12.81
C GLY A 36 -9.04 8.88 -11.54
N LEU A 37 -9.56 9.18 -10.35
CA LEU A 37 -8.94 8.85 -9.07
C LEU A 37 -9.74 7.87 -8.22
N ASN A 38 -10.77 7.24 -8.77
CA ASN A 38 -11.66 6.31 -8.05
C ASN A 38 -10.93 5.10 -7.47
N PHE A 39 -9.79 4.71 -8.06
CA PHE A 39 -8.93 3.67 -7.52
C PHE A 39 -8.49 3.94 -6.06
N TYR A 40 -8.33 5.20 -5.70
CA TYR A 40 -7.89 5.62 -4.36
C TYR A 40 -9.05 5.93 -3.40
N GLU A 41 -10.29 5.83 -3.87
CA GLU A 41 -11.46 6.07 -3.04
C GLU A 41 -11.83 4.82 -2.24
N PHE A 42 -12.10 5.01 -0.97
CA PHE A 42 -12.55 3.98 -0.05
C PHE A 42 -13.78 4.49 0.70
N ASP A 43 -14.84 3.73 0.65
CA ASP A 43 -16.06 4.01 1.43
C ASP A 43 -15.85 3.64 2.91
N ILE A 44 -14.98 4.42 3.57
CA ILE A 44 -14.58 4.26 4.96
C ILE A 44 -14.57 5.64 5.61
N GLU A 45 -15.51 5.86 6.54
CA GLU A 45 -15.63 7.14 7.25
C GLU A 45 -14.41 7.42 8.13
N ASP A 46 -14.05 6.49 9.00
CA ASP A 46 -12.88 6.59 9.88
C ASP A 46 -11.78 5.61 9.45
N LYS A 47 -10.89 6.09 8.59
CA LYS A 47 -9.75 5.29 8.09
C LYS A 47 -8.79 4.87 9.21
N LYS A 48 -8.67 5.67 10.29
CA LYS A 48 -7.78 5.34 11.42
C LYS A 48 -8.34 4.18 12.23
N ALA A 49 -9.60 4.26 12.62
CA ALA A 49 -10.29 3.19 13.34
C ALA A 49 -10.35 1.92 12.49
N PHE A 50 -10.63 2.04 11.19
CA PHE A 50 -10.64 0.89 10.28
C PHE A 50 -9.28 0.19 10.21
N LYS A 51 -8.19 0.94 10.08
CA LYS A 51 -6.82 0.37 10.06
C LYS A 51 -6.47 -0.34 11.36
N GLN A 52 -6.94 0.17 12.51
CA GLN A 52 -6.74 -0.52 13.77
C GLN A 52 -7.51 -1.84 13.81
N LYS A 53 -8.82 -1.80 13.47
CA LYS A 53 -9.65 -3.00 13.39
C LYS A 53 -9.08 -4.04 12.42
N TYR A 54 -8.50 -3.60 11.32
CA TYR A 54 -7.84 -4.47 10.34
C TYR A 54 -6.62 -5.17 10.96
N ARG A 55 -5.77 -4.45 11.70
CA ARG A 55 -4.61 -5.04 12.41
C ARG A 55 -5.05 -6.02 13.48
N ASP A 56 -6.06 -5.65 14.26
CA ASP A 56 -6.60 -6.53 15.29
C ASP A 56 -7.14 -7.83 14.68
N ALA A 57 -7.76 -7.76 13.51
CA ALA A 57 -8.21 -8.93 12.77
C ALA A 57 -7.05 -9.82 12.29
N LEU A 58 -5.94 -9.21 11.84
CA LEU A 58 -4.73 -9.96 11.46
C LEU A 58 -4.10 -10.67 12.66
N ASP A 59 -4.02 -9.98 13.80
CA ASP A 59 -3.42 -10.52 15.03
C ASP A 59 -4.23 -11.68 15.60
N ASN A 60 -5.53 -11.74 15.28
CA ASN A 60 -6.44 -12.81 15.72
C ASN A 60 -6.66 -13.90 14.67
N LEU A 61 -5.89 -13.94 13.59
CA LEU A 61 -5.99 -15.02 12.60
C LEU A 61 -5.64 -16.37 13.22
N PRO A 62 -6.42 -17.43 12.95
CA PRO A 62 -6.16 -18.77 13.44
C PRO A 62 -5.02 -19.43 12.63
N VAL A 63 -3.82 -18.91 12.74
CA VAL A 63 -2.62 -19.37 12.02
C VAL A 63 -1.52 -19.71 13.02
N ASP A 64 -0.72 -20.73 12.69
CA ASP A 64 0.46 -21.08 13.46
C ASP A 64 1.68 -20.24 13.09
N THR A 65 2.76 -20.38 13.85
CA THR A 65 4.01 -19.62 13.63
C THR A 65 4.62 -19.87 12.24
N GLN A 66 4.51 -21.07 11.71
CA GLN A 66 5.02 -21.42 10.37
C GLN A 66 4.20 -20.67 9.31
N GLN A 67 2.89 -20.64 9.44
CA GLN A 67 1.99 -19.91 8.55
C GLN A 67 2.21 -18.41 8.64
N VAL A 68 2.44 -17.86 9.83
CA VAL A 68 2.81 -16.44 10.00
C VAL A 68 4.08 -16.11 9.22
N ASN A 69 5.13 -16.91 9.36
CA ASN A 69 6.38 -16.71 8.62
C ASN A 69 6.18 -16.81 7.10
N ALA A 70 5.34 -17.72 6.65
CA ALA A 70 4.99 -17.85 5.24
C ALA A 70 4.21 -16.63 4.72
N ILE A 71 3.26 -16.10 5.48
CA ILE A 71 2.53 -14.87 5.14
C ILE A 71 3.50 -13.68 5.02
N ILE A 72 4.43 -13.52 5.96
CA ILE A 72 5.44 -12.45 5.93
C ILE A 72 6.34 -12.58 4.70
N THR A 73 6.79 -13.80 4.39
CA THR A 73 7.61 -14.08 3.21
C THR A 73 6.87 -13.72 1.93
N GLU A 74 5.60 -14.09 1.83
CA GLU A 74 4.75 -13.79 0.69
C GLU A 74 4.47 -12.28 0.55
N ALA A 75 4.25 -11.59 1.66
CA ALA A 75 4.10 -10.13 1.67
C ALA A 75 5.36 -9.43 1.13
N ASN A 76 6.55 -9.86 1.58
CA ASN A 76 7.82 -9.36 1.09
C ASN A 76 8.02 -9.65 -0.41
N TYR A 77 7.56 -10.81 -0.87
CA TYR A 77 7.60 -11.15 -2.29
C TYR A 77 6.68 -10.24 -3.11
N ALA A 78 5.46 -9.99 -2.63
CA ALA A 78 4.53 -9.06 -3.26
C ALA A 78 5.11 -7.63 -3.38
N PHE A 79 5.80 -7.14 -2.36
CA PHE A 79 6.54 -5.87 -2.45
C PHE A 79 7.62 -5.89 -3.53
N ARG A 80 8.42 -6.94 -3.61
CA ARG A 80 9.45 -7.07 -4.65
C ARG A 80 8.88 -7.10 -6.05
N LEU A 81 7.73 -7.76 -6.27
CA LEU A 81 7.06 -7.74 -7.56
C LEU A 81 6.65 -6.32 -7.97
N ASN A 82 6.12 -5.54 -7.04
CA ASN A 82 5.83 -4.13 -7.30
C ASN A 82 7.10 -3.34 -7.65
N MET A 83 8.21 -3.56 -6.93
CA MET A 83 9.49 -2.93 -7.24
C MET A 83 9.95 -3.25 -8.67
N TYR A 84 9.92 -4.51 -9.07
CA TYR A 84 10.31 -4.93 -10.43
C TYR A 84 9.41 -4.31 -11.51
N MET A 85 8.11 -4.17 -11.23
CA MET A 85 7.19 -3.49 -12.13
C MET A 85 7.60 -2.02 -12.33
N PHE A 86 7.94 -1.32 -11.25
CA PHE A 86 8.40 0.07 -11.34
C PHE A 86 9.74 0.21 -12.05
N ASP A 87 10.66 -0.73 -11.86
CA ASP A 87 11.95 -0.75 -12.56
C ASP A 87 11.80 -0.88 -14.09
N GLN A 88 10.68 -1.46 -14.54
CA GLN A 88 10.37 -1.58 -15.97
C GLN A 88 9.76 -0.29 -16.57
N LEU A 89 9.35 0.67 -15.74
CA LEU A 89 8.86 1.95 -16.22
C LEU A 89 10.04 2.79 -16.71
N SER A 90 10.07 3.09 -18.03
CA SER A 90 11.11 3.90 -18.64
C SER A 90 10.95 5.39 -18.29
N GLY A 91 12.05 6.04 -17.89
CA GLY A 91 12.16 7.48 -17.66
C GLY A 91 12.47 7.88 -16.22
N ASN A 92 12.74 9.17 -16.01
CA ASN A 92 13.09 9.75 -14.71
C ASN A 92 11.95 9.71 -13.66
N ALA A 93 10.74 9.44 -14.10
CA ALA A 93 9.57 9.32 -13.24
C ALA A 93 9.69 8.17 -12.23
N GLY A 94 10.28 7.04 -12.61
CA GLY A 94 10.49 5.91 -11.72
C GLY A 94 11.39 6.25 -10.53
N GLN A 95 12.50 6.97 -10.75
CA GLN A 95 13.42 7.37 -9.68
C GLN A 95 12.81 8.40 -8.72
N GLY A 96 12.01 9.33 -9.22
CA GLY A 96 11.29 10.32 -8.42
C GLY A 96 10.23 9.68 -7.52
N PHE A 97 9.49 8.73 -8.07
CA PHE A 97 8.46 7.97 -7.36
C PHE A 97 9.03 7.16 -6.19
N TRP A 98 10.16 6.48 -6.40
CA TRP A 98 10.85 5.73 -5.34
C TRP A 98 11.33 6.60 -4.21
N LYS A 99 11.88 7.79 -4.50
CA LYS A 99 12.31 8.74 -3.48
C LYS A 99 11.15 9.22 -2.61
N VAL A 100 9.99 9.45 -3.21
CA VAL A 100 8.78 9.85 -2.47
C VAL A 100 8.24 8.68 -1.64
N LEU A 101 8.14 7.49 -2.22
CA LEU A 101 7.60 6.30 -1.53
C LEU A 101 8.48 5.88 -0.35
N LEU A 102 9.80 5.81 -0.54
CA LEU A 102 10.74 5.46 0.53
C LEU A 102 10.82 6.56 1.59
N GLY A 103 10.80 7.84 1.20
CA GLY A 103 10.79 8.95 2.14
C GLY A 103 9.55 8.98 3.03
N THR A 104 8.38 8.62 2.50
CA THR A 104 7.13 8.55 3.27
C THR A 104 7.00 7.25 4.07
N ALA A 105 7.47 6.12 3.56
CA ALA A 105 7.47 4.87 4.31
C ALA A 105 8.30 4.98 5.59
N PHE A 106 9.49 5.58 5.53
CA PHE A 106 10.35 5.81 6.71
C PHE A 106 9.70 6.71 7.77
N THR A 107 8.87 7.66 7.38
CA THR A 107 8.16 8.54 8.33
C THR A 107 6.95 7.88 8.98
N VAL A 108 6.29 6.95 8.30
CA VAL A 108 5.11 6.25 8.83
C VAL A 108 5.47 5.11 9.79
N PHE A 109 6.63 4.46 9.60
CA PHE A 109 7.09 3.37 10.48
C PHE A 109 7.89 3.85 11.70
N ARG A 110 8.12 5.16 11.85
CA ARG A 110 8.92 5.74 12.95
C ARG A 110 8.08 6.31 14.10
N LYS A 111 6.77 6.03 14.12
CA LYS A 111 5.88 6.45 15.23
C LYS A 111 5.21 5.25 15.86
#